data_a79323a917b9832d19e2546a8c0c0929
#
_entry.id   a79323a917b9832d19e2546a8c0c0929
#
_cell.length_a   1.000
_cell.length_b   1.000
_cell.length_c   1.000
_cell.angle_alpha   90.00
_cell.angle_beta   90.00
_cell.angle_gamma   90.00
#
_symmetry.space_group_name_H-M   'P 1'
#
loop_
_entity.id
_entity.type
_entity.pdbx_description
1 polymer ?
#
loop_
_entity_poly.entity_id
_entity_poly.type
_entity_poly.pdbx_seq_one_letter_code
_entity_poly.pdbx_strand_id
1 'polypeptide(L)'
;MKLLYSNILPLGTNENQQTITDCFEEQLSKADRVEIAVGYVSRASLDELNSLVDKYNIRNICLNIGMYYIEGMPEASYHTALKLNKKWIADGIGEVRMIRSFKYHGKIFCFYKNGEPFSAILGSANLGVLKMEASNRRQYELSALTTDISECIEISDHILKLKMPNCSANIGDISDMPLIFEKNTALSGIELVTEVPPSNVEFY
;
A
#
# COMPACT_ATOMS: atom_id res chain seq x y z
N MET A 1 18.37 -7.78 -8.47
CA MET A 1 17.70 -6.88 -7.49
C MET A 1 18.33 -5.49 -7.54
N LYS A 2 17.52 -4.40 -7.54
CA LYS A 2 17.96 -2.99 -7.56
C LYS A 2 17.42 -2.28 -6.33
N LEU A 3 18.26 -1.57 -5.57
CA LEU A 3 17.82 -0.79 -4.41
C LEU A 3 17.09 0.48 -4.84
N LEU A 4 16.06 0.84 -4.08
CA LEU A 4 15.22 2.01 -4.24
C LEU A 4 15.19 2.80 -2.94
N TYR A 5 15.17 4.11 -3.04
CA TYR A 5 15.41 5.00 -1.92
C TYR A 5 14.27 6.00 -1.72
N SER A 6 14.09 6.48 -0.50
CA SER A 6 13.41 7.74 -0.25
C SER A 6 14.37 8.90 -0.56
N ASN A 7 13.85 9.94 -1.22
CA ASN A 7 14.62 11.17 -1.46
C ASN A 7 14.33 12.18 -0.34
N ILE A 8 14.94 11.96 0.83
CA ILE A 8 14.72 12.78 2.04
C ILE A 8 16.06 13.24 2.58
N LEU A 9 16.27 14.56 2.67
CA LEU A 9 17.49 15.13 3.24
C LEU A 9 17.67 14.74 4.72
N PRO A 10 18.91 14.42 5.17
CA PRO A 10 20.17 14.60 4.42
C PRO A 10 20.54 13.47 3.46
N LEU A 11 19.73 12.41 3.34
CA LEU A 11 19.97 11.25 2.47
C LEU A 11 19.22 11.42 1.13
N GLY A 12 19.50 12.50 0.40
CA GLY A 12 18.98 12.68 -0.96
C GLY A 12 19.55 11.65 -1.94
N THR A 13 18.75 11.33 -2.98
CA THR A 13 19.20 10.45 -4.07
C THR A 13 20.17 11.17 -5.00
N ASN A 14 21.14 10.44 -5.55
CA ASN A 14 22.02 10.89 -6.62
C ASN A 14 21.53 10.37 -8.00
N GLU A 15 22.20 10.78 -9.07
CA GLU A 15 21.85 10.44 -10.47
C GLU A 15 21.82 8.94 -10.78
N ASN A 16 22.53 8.11 -9.99
CA ASN A 16 22.57 6.65 -10.16
C ASN A 16 21.54 5.92 -9.30
N GLN A 17 20.79 6.65 -8.48
CA GLN A 17 19.79 6.12 -7.56
C GLN A 17 18.38 6.47 -8.03
N GLN A 18 17.47 5.52 -7.87
CA GLN A 18 16.06 5.72 -8.20
C GLN A 18 15.23 5.79 -6.93
N THR A 19 14.23 6.67 -6.92
CA THR A 19 13.28 6.72 -5.82
C THR A 19 12.27 5.57 -5.90
N ILE A 20 11.66 5.22 -4.77
CA ILE A 20 10.61 4.20 -4.73
C ILE A 20 9.42 4.66 -5.56
N THR A 21 9.04 5.94 -5.47
CA THR A 21 7.91 6.52 -6.19
C THR A 21 8.11 6.50 -7.70
N ASP A 22 9.28 6.97 -8.17
CA ASP A 22 9.58 6.97 -9.61
C ASP A 22 9.60 5.55 -10.19
N CYS A 23 10.18 4.61 -9.42
CA CYS A 23 10.19 3.20 -9.81
C CYS A 23 8.78 2.62 -9.85
N PHE A 24 7.95 2.89 -8.85
CA PHE A 24 6.56 2.43 -8.82
C PHE A 24 5.80 2.94 -10.05
N GLU A 25 5.86 4.23 -10.36
CA GLU A 25 5.21 4.80 -11.55
C GLU A 25 5.75 4.22 -12.85
N GLU A 26 7.08 4.02 -12.94
CA GLU A 26 7.70 3.39 -14.11
C GLU A 26 7.19 1.97 -14.33
N GLN A 27 7.10 1.14 -13.27
CA GLN A 27 6.59 -0.23 -13.41
C GLN A 27 5.08 -0.23 -13.70
N LEU A 28 4.32 0.64 -13.04
CA LEU A 28 2.87 0.77 -13.25
C LEU A 28 2.55 1.17 -14.70
N SER A 29 3.35 2.06 -15.31
CA SER A 29 3.14 2.50 -16.70
C SER A 29 3.27 1.38 -17.74
N LYS A 30 3.95 0.29 -17.39
CA LYS A 30 4.14 -0.91 -18.23
C LYS A 30 3.10 -1.99 -17.98
N ALA A 31 2.44 -1.92 -16.80
CA ALA A 31 1.52 -2.95 -16.31
C ALA A 31 0.10 -2.79 -16.90
N ASP A 32 -0.63 -3.89 -16.93
CA ASP A 32 -2.09 -3.89 -17.10
C ASP A 32 -2.82 -4.36 -15.83
N ARG A 33 -2.07 -4.96 -14.89
CA ARG A 33 -2.54 -5.39 -13.57
C ARG A 33 -1.50 -5.06 -12.51
N VAL A 34 -1.97 -4.68 -11.31
CA VAL A 34 -1.12 -4.52 -10.13
C VAL A 34 -1.77 -5.15 -8.90
N GLU A 35 -1.00 -5.86 -8.11
CA GLU A 35 -1.42 -6.37 -6.82
C GLU A 35 -0.53 -5.81 -5.72
N ILE A 36 -1.15 -5.29 -4.69
CA ILE A 36 -0.50 -4.58 -3.60
C ILE A 36 -0.87 -5.26 -2.27
N ALA A 37 0.13 -5.49 -1.43
CA ALA A 37 -0.07 -5.92 -0.05
C ALA A 37 0.80 -5.06 0.86
N VAL A 38 0.17 -4.24 1.71
CA VAL A 38 0.84 -3.29 2.62
C VAL A 38 0.22 -3.33 4.01
N GLY A 39 0.98 -2.93 5.03
CA GLY A 39 0.46 -2.84 6.39
C GLY A 39 -0.53 -1.70 6.56
N TYR A 40 -0.15 -0.52 6.06
CA TYR A 40 -0.88 0.73 6.30
C TYR A 40 -1.11 1.51 5.01
N VAL A 41 -2.19 2.28 5.01
CA VAL A 41 -2.54 3.24 3.96
C VAL A 41 -3.02 4.54 4.61
N SER A 42 -2.89 5.64 3.89
CA SER A 42 -3.48 6.92 4.26
C SER A 42 -4.53 7.35 3.24
N ARG A 43 -5.38 8.30 3.62
CA ARG A 43 -6.32 8.91 2.68
C ARG A 43 -5.60 9.44 1.45
N ALA A 44 -4.54 10.24 1.65
CA ALA A 44 -3.80 10.84 0.55
C ALA A 44 -3.14 9.80 -0.37
N SER A 45 -2.60 8.71 0.20
CA SER A 45 -2.01 7.64 -0.59
C SER A 45 -3.04 6.81 -1.37
N LEU A 46 -4.24 6.65 -0.85
CA LEU A 46 -5.35 6.00 -1.56
C LEU A 46 -5.85 6.86 -2.73
N ASP A 47 -6.02 8.17 -2.52
CA ASP A 47 -6.41 9.11 -3.57
C ASP A 47 -5.33 9.15 -4.68
N GLU A 48 -4.04 9.15 -4.31
CA GLU A 48 -2.94 9.12 -5.28
C GLU A 48 -2.91 7.80 -6.07
N LEU A 49 -3.05 6.65 -5.38
CA LEU A 49 -3.11 5.36 -6.07
C LEU A 49 -4.25 5.34 -7.10
N ASN A 50 -5.44 5.83 -6.74
CA ASN A 50 -6.55 5.89 -7.69
C ASN A 50 -6.22 6.77 -8.90
N SER A 51 -5.58 7.93 -8.67
CA SER A 51 -5.16 8.82 -9.76
C SER A 51 -4.17 8.14 -10.71
N LEU A 52 -3.24 7.36 -10.16
CA LEU A 52 -2.27 6.59 -10.96
C LEU A 52 -2.92 5.43 -11.71
N VAL A 53 -3.89 4.74 -11.10
CA VAL A 53 -4.69 3.68 -11.74
C VAL A 53 -5.44 4.24 -12.95
N ASP A 54 -6.09 5.39 -12.80
CA ASP A 54 -6.80 6.06 -13.89
C ASP A 54 -5.80 6.58 -14.96
N LYS A 55 -4.68 7.20 -14.56
CA LYS A 55 -3.64 7.74 -15.45
C LYS A 55 -3.05 6.69 -16.36
N TYR A 56 -2.74 5.50 -15.82
CA TYR A 56 -2.09 4.42 -16.55
C TYR A 56 -3.06 3.36 -17.09
N ASN A 57 -4.38 3.60 -16.94
CA ASN A 57 -5.43 2.70 -17.42
C ASN A 57 -5.24 1.25 -16.96
N ILE A 58 -4.99 1.08 -15.65
CA ILE A 58 -4.84 -0.24 -15.03
C ILE A 58 -6.18 -0.96 -15.05
N ARG A 59 -6.21 -2.15 -15.63
CA ARG A 59 -7.45 -2.92 -15.85
C ARG A 59 -7.73 -3.94 -14.77
N ASN A 60 -6.76 -4.20 -13.91
CA ASN A 60 -6.95 -5.13 -12.78
C ASN A 60 -6.10 -4.66 -11.60
N ILE A 61 -6.73 -4.45 -10.44
CA ILE A 61 -6.05 -4.05 -9.22
C ILE A 61 -6.63 -4.76 -8.01
N CYS A 62 -5.75 -5.20 -7.10
CA CYS A 62 -6.16 -5.63 -5.78
C CYS A 62 -5.24 -4.99 -4.73
N LEU A 63 -5.83 -4.29 -3.77
CA LEU A 63 -5.13 -3.71 -2.62
C LEU A 63 -5.48 -4.50 -1.36
N ASN A 64 -4.49 -5.20 -0.78
CA ASN A 64 -4.61 -5.90 0.49
C ASN A 64 -4.00 -5.05 1.59
N ILE A 65 -4.80 -4.73 2.63
CA ILE A 65 -4.38 -3.90 3.77
C ILE A 65 -4.28 -4.78 5.02
N GLY A 66 -3.16 -4.71 5.74
CA GLY A 66 -2.77 -5.77 6.68
C GLY A 66 -2.95 -5.50 8.16
N MET A 67 -2.87 -4.26 8.63
CA MET A 67 -2.76 -4.00 10.08
C MET A 67 -4.07 -3.55 10.73
N TYR A 68 -4.90 -2.84 10.02
CA TYR A 68 -6.00 -2.07 10.59
C TYR A 68 -7.16 -2.88 11.16
N TYR A 69 -7.39 -4.12 10.72
CA TYR A 69 -8.47 -4.93 11.30
C TYR A 69 -8.22 -5.25 12.78
N ILE A 70 -6.95 -5.31 13.19
CA ILE A 70 -6.56 -5.59 14.57
C ILE A 70 -6.26 -4.30 15.36
N GLU A 71 -5.69 -3.30 14.71
CA GLU A 71 -5.25 -2.07 15.39
C GLU A 71 -6.26 -0.91 15.33
N GLY A 72 -7.25 -1.02 14.44
CA GLY A 72 -8.17 0.05 14.12
C GLY A 72 -7.68 0.90 12.94
N MET A 73 -8.64 1.36 12.12
CA MET A 73 -8.35 2.20 10.95
C MET A 73 -8.84 3.63 11.19
N PRO A 74 -8.04 4.67 10.83
CA PRO A 74 -8.53 6.04 10.83
C PRO A 74 -9.79 6.18 9.98
N GLU A 75 -10.83 6.80 10.53
CA GLU A 75 -12.16 6.88 9.87
C GLU A 75 -12.08 7.46 8.45
N ALA A 76 -11.30 8.54 8.27
CA ALA A 76 -11.12 9.16 6.96
C ALA A 76 -10.48 8.22 5.93
N SER A 77 -9.48 7.44 6.33
CA SER A 77 -8.83 6.44 5.47
C SER A 77 -9.79 5.28 5.14
N TYR A 78 -10.60 4.84 6.11
CA TYR A 78 -11.60 3.80 5.93
C TYR A 78 -12.67 4.22 4.90
N HIS A 79 -13.25 5.41 5.05
CA HIS A 79 -14.24 5.91 4.10
C HIS A 79 -13.66 6.09 2.69
N THR A 80 -12.41 6.52 2.59
CA THR A 80 -11.73 6.63 1.29
C THR A 80 -11.51 5.25 0.67
N ALA A 81 -11.07 4.26 1.45
CA ALA A 81 -10.89 2.88 0.98
C ALA A 81 -12.22 2.25 0.53
N LEU A 82 -13.32 2.49 1.27
CA LEU A 82 -14.66 2.03 0.86
C LEU A 82 -15.14 2.68 -0.44
N LYS A 83 -14.93 4.00 -0.59
CA LYS A 83 -15.28 4.72 -1.82
C LYS A 83 -14.50 4.17 -3.01
N LEU A 84 -13.21 3.94 -2.81
CA LEU A 84 -12.33 3.38 -3.82
C LEU A 84 -12.74 1.96 -4.22
N ASN A 85 -13.01 1.11 -3.23
CA ASN A 85 -13.51 -0.25 -3.44
C ASN A 85 -14.79 -0.27 -4.28
N LYS A 86 -15.76 0.58 -3.93
CA LYS A 86 -17.00 0.70 -4.69
C LYS A 86 -16.78 1.13 -6.14
N LYS A 87 -15.87 2.10 -6.36
CA LYS A 87 -15.51 2.55 -7.71
C LYS A 87 -14.90 1.41 -8.50
N TRP A 88 -13.87 0.74 -7.97
CA TRP A 88 -13.16 -0.32 -8.69
C TRP A 88 -14.04 -1.53 -9.00
N ILE A 89 -14.96 -1.88 -8.09
CA ILE A 89 -15.95 -2.95 -8.35
C ILE A 89 -16.92 -2.52 -9.45
N ALA A 90 -17.43 -1.28 -9.41
CA ALA A 90 -18.37 -0.76 -10.42
C ALA A 90 -17.71 -0.67 -11.81
N ASP A 91 -16.44 -0.28 -11.86
CA ASP A 91 -15.64 -0.21 -13.09
C ASP A 91 -15.16 -1.61 -13.56
N GLY A 92 -15.38 -2.65 -12.77
CA GLY A 92 -14.95 -4.02 -13.07
C GLY A 92 -13.44 -4.22 -13.08
N ILE A 93 -12.67 -3.35 -12.40
CA ILE A 93 -11.21 -3.37 -12.43
C ILE A 93 -10.57 -3.95 -11.16
N GLY A 94 -11.31 -4.09 -10.05
CA GLY A 94 -10.68 -4.65 -8.85
C GLY A 94 -11.39 -4.41 -7.53
N GLU A 95 -10.65 -4.58 -6.45
CA GLU A 95 -11.17 -4.49 -5.08
C GLU A 95 -10.11 -4.06 -4.06
N VAL A 96 -10.59 -3.59 -2.90
CA VAL A 96 -9.79 -3.41 -1.69
C VAL A 96 -10.16 -4.51 -0.70
N ARG A 97 -9.16 -5.20 -0.18
CA ARG A 97 -9.31 -6.29 0.79
C ARG A 97 -8.63 -5.92 2.12
N MET A 98 -9.22 -6.39 3.22
CA MET A 98 -8.67 -6.28 4.56
C MET A 98 -8.22 -7.65 5.06
N ILE A 99 -6.95 -7.79 5.46
CA ILE A 99 -6.44 -9.00 6.11
C ILE A 99 -6.93 -9.02 7.54
N ARG A 100 -7.58 -10.12 7.96
CA ARG A 100 -8.25 -10.23 9.26
C ARG A 100 -7.64 -11.24 10.20
N SER A 101 -6.97 -12.25 9.68
CA SER A 101 -6.55 -13.41 10.46
C SER A 101 -5.26 -13.18 11.26
N PHE A 102 -4.47 -12.17 10.88
CA PHE A 102 -3.20 -11.82 11.51
C PHE A 102 -2.77 -10.39 11.17
N LYS A 103 -1.81 -9.85 11.90
CA LYS A 103 -1.17 -8.58 11.57
C LYS A 103 -0.21 -8.79 10.41
N TYR A 104 -0.57 -8.29 9.23
CA TYR A 104 0.32 -8.34 8.08
C TYR A 104 1.07 -7.01 7.94
N HIS A 105 2.38 -7.05 8.12
CA HIS A 105 3.26 -5.89 8.04
C HIS A 105 4.19 -5.91 6.81
N GLY A 106 4.02 -6.84 5.89
CA GLY A 106 4.71 -6.88 4.59
C GLY A 106 4.36 -5.66 3.73
N LYS A 107 5.26 -5.27 2.85
CA LYS A 107 5.06 -4.21 1.87
C LYS A 107 5.55 -4.71 0.52
N ILE A 108 4.61 -5.03 -0.34
CA ILE A 108 4.85 -5.65 -1.64
C ILE A 108 3.97 -4.98 -2.68
N PHE A 109 4.56 -4.66 -3.83
CA PHE A 109 3.88 -4.20 -5.03
C PHE A 109 4.29 -5.11 -6.17
N CYS A 110 3.37 -5.88 -6.75
CA CYS A 110 3.63 -6.81 -7.84
C CYS A 110 2.92 -6.35 -9.12
N PHE A 111 3.68 -6.23 -10.20
CA PHE A 111 3.21 -5.69 -11.47
C PHE A 111 3.15 -6.79 -12.52
N TYR A 112 2.05 -6.79 -13.30
CA TYR A 112 1.77 -7.82 -14.28
C TYR A 112 1.55 -7.22 -15.66
N LYS A 113 1.88 -8.03 -16.68
CA LYS A 113 1.61 -7.76 -18.08
C LYS A 113 1.11 -9.02 -18.76
N ASN A 114 -0.03 -8.93 -19.44
CA ASN A 114 -0.65 -10.06 -20.13
C ASN A 114 -0.85 -11.29 -19.22
N GLY A 115 -1.19 -11.06 -17.95
CA GLY A 115 -1.43 -12.12 -16.96
C GLY A 115 -0.19 -12.60 -16.19
N GLU A 116 1.03 -12.29 -16.63
CA GLU A 116 2.28 -12.73 -16.02
C GLU A 116 2.93 -11.64 -15.15
N PRO A 117 3.45 -11.96 -13.95
CA PRO A 117 4.20 -11.01 -13.15
C PRO A 117 5.56 -10.75 -13.81
N PHE A 118 5.93 -9.47 -13.99
CA PHE A 118 7.19 -9.11 -14.63
C PHE A 118 8.14 -8.33 -13.72
N SER A 119 7.63 -7.72 -12.67
CA SER A 119 8.45 -7.04 -11.66
C SER A 119 7.73 -6.95 -10.33
N ALA A 120 8.49 -6.79 -9.25
CA ALA A 120 7.95 -6.53 -7.92
C ALA A 120 8.86 -5.59 -7.13
N ILE A 121 8.24 -4.73 -6.32
CA ILE A 121 8.91 -3.90 -5.32
C ILE A 121 8.56 -4.47 -3.94
N LEU A 122 9.58 -4.67 -3.11
CA LEU A 122 9.43 -5.12 -1.72
C LEU A 122 10.39 -4.36 -0.80
N GLY A 123 9.98 -4.10 0.44
CA GLY A 123 10.82 -3.36 1.38
C GLY A 123 10.06 -2.83 2.58
N SER A 124 10.46 -1.65 3.05
CA SER A 124 9.84 -1.01 4.21
C SER A 124 8.67 -0.09 3.86
N ALA A 125 8.55 0.35 2.61
CA ALA A 125 7.63 1.39 2.19
C ALA A 125 6.17 0.95 2.11
N ASN A 126 5.32 1.53 2.95
CA ASN A 126 3.86 1.45 2.80
C ASN A 126 3.36 2.30 1.61
N LEU A 127 2.05 2.28 1.36
CA LEU A 127 1.45 3.05 0.27
C LEU A 127 1.69 4.57 0.36
N GLY A 128 1.95 5.08 1.56
CA GLY A 128 2.27 6.50 1.80
C GLY A 128 3.46 7.04 1.01
N VAL A 129 4.32 6.17 0.49
CA VAL A 129 5.44 6.55 -0.37
C VAL A 129 4.98 7.20 -1.69
N LEU A 130 3.77 6.90 -2.16
CA LEU A 130 3.24 7.45 -3.41
C LEU A 130 2.93 8.94 -3.31
N LYS A 131 2.61 9.42 -2.11
CA LYS A 131 2.36 10.83 -1.85
C LYS A 131 3.06 11.27 -0.58
N MET A 132 4.28 11.76 -0.74
CA MET A 132 5.04 12.28 0.38
C MET A 132 4.51 13.66 0.75
N GLU A 133 3.95 13.76 1.95
CA GLU A 133 3.54 15.05 2.52
C GLU A 133 4.75 15.90 2.92
N ALA A 134 4.56 17.23 2.93
CA ALA A 134 5.57 18.19 3.35
C ALA A 134 5.79 18.21 4.89
N SER A 135 5.82 17.04 5.52
CA SER A 135 6.01 16.87 6.95
C SER A 135 7.50 16.84 7.31
N ASN A 136 7.88 17.53 8.40
CA ASN A 136 9.23 17.47 8.96
C ASN A 136 9.57 16.10 9.62
N ARG A 137 8.61 15.18 9.68
CA ARG A 137 8.76 13.84 10.28
C ARG A 137 8.53 12.73 9.26
N ARG A 138 9.17 12.83 8.11
CA ARG A 138 9.09 11.81 7.07
C ARG A 138 9.86 10.56 7.50
N GLN A 139 9.26 9.40 7.31
CA GLN A 139 9.97 8.15 7.44
C GLN A 139 10.86 7.93 6.22
N TYR A 140 12.12 7.56 6.44
CA TYR A 140 13.02 7.15 5.38
C TYR A 140 12.78 5.67 5.08
N GLU A 141 12.38 5.39 3.85
CA GLU A 141 12.08 4.04 3.40
C GLU A 141 13.17 3.52 2.46
N LEU A 142 13.41 2.24 2.54
CA LEU A 142 14.32 1.50 1.65
C LEU A 142 13.57 0.30 1.08
N SER A 143 13.60 0.16 -0.24
CA SER A 143 12.95 -0.94 -0.93
C SER A 143 13.88 -1.52 -1.99
N ALA A 144 13.46 -2.60 -2.63
CA ALA A 144 14.18 -3.21 -3.72
C ALA A 144 13.21 -3.60 -4.84
N LEU A 145 13.64 -3.36 -6.07
CA LEU A 145 12.99 -3.88 -7.28
C LEU A 145 13.62 -5.22 -7.64
N THR A 146 12.80 -6.23 -7.89
CA THR A 146 13.18 -7.42 -8.63
C THR A 146 12.47 -7.50 -9.97
N THR A 147 13.17 -8.02 -10.97
CA THR A 147 12.66 -8.38 -12.31
C THR A 147 13.00 -9.84 -12.62
N ASP A 148 13.47 -10.58 -11.63
CA ASP A 148 13.63 -12.02 -11.74
C ASP A 148 12.24 -12.68 -11.75
N ILE A 149 11.94 -13.43 -12.79
CA ILE A 149 10.61 -13.99 -13.00
C ILE A 149 10.26 -15.02 -11.93
N SER A 150 11.22 -15.80 -11.45
CA SER A 150 10.98 -16.79 -10.40
C SER A 150 10.63 -16.13 -9.08
N GLU A 151 11.32 -15.05 -8.70
CA GLU A 151 11.01 -14.24 -7.52
C GLU A 151 9.64 -13.56 -7.67
N CYS A 152 9.32 -13.01 -8.86
CA CYS A 152 8.03 -12.39 -9.13
C CYS A 152 6.87 -13.39 -9.02
N ILE A 153 7.05 -14.62 -9.47
CA ILE A 153 6.04 -15.70 -9.34
C ILE A 153 5.85 -16.04 -7.85
N GLU A 154 6.92 -16.22 -7.09
CA GLU A 154 6.84 -16.52 -5.66
C GLU A 154 6.10 -15.42 -4.89
N ILE A 155 6.40 -14.15 -5.21
CA ILE A 155 5.73 -12.97 -4.64
C ILE A 155 4.24 -12.96 -5.04
N SER A 156 3.92 -13.24 -6.29
CA SER A 156 2.54 -13.36 -6.78
C SER A 156 1.77 -14.42 -6.01
N ASP A 157 2.35 -15.62 -5.84
CA ASP A 157 1.76 -16.72 -5.10
C ASP A 157 1.53 -16.39 -3.63
N HIS A 158 2.44 -15.61 -3.01
CA HIS A 158 2.25 -15.11 -1.67
C HIS A 158 1.03 -14.19 -1.58
N ILE A 159 0.90 -13.22 -2.49
CA ILE A 159 -0.25 -12.31 -2.51
C ILE A 159 -1.57 -13.07 -2.77
N LEU A 160 -1.56 -14.07 -3.64
CA LEU A 160 -2.74 -14.92 -3.88
C LEU A 160 -3.20 -15.63 -2.60
N LYS A 161 -2.26 -16.10 -1.76
CA LYS A 161 -2.59 -16.69 -0.45
C LYS A 161 -3.23 -15.69 0.50
N LEU A 162 -2.79 -14.41 0.49
CA LEU A 162 -3.41 -13.35 1.30
C LEU A 162 -4.86 -13.06 0.88
N LYS A 163 -5.22 -13.33 -0.38
CA LYS A 163 -6.58 -13.15 -0.90
C LYS A 163 -7.54 -14.29 -0.55
N MET A 164 -7.07 -15.38 0.02
CA MET A 164 -7.92 -16.49 0.42
C MET A 164 -8.95 -16.06 1.48
N PRO A 165 -10.18 -16.59 1.47
CA PRO A 165 -11.25 -16.19 2.39
C PRO A 165 -10.93 -16.34 3.87
N ASN A 166 -10.04 -17.28 4.23
CA ASN A 166 -9.54 -17.45 5.58
C ASN A 166 -8.47 -16.42 5.99
N CYS A 167 -7.91 -15.65 5.05
CA CYS A 167 -6.91 -14.60 5.31
C CYS A 167 -7.53 -13.22 5.26
N SER A 168 -8.29 -12.90 4.22
CA SER A 168 -8.84 -11.56 3.99
C SER A 168 -10.26 -11.59 3.47
N ALA A 169 -10.95 -10.45 3.57
CA ALA A 169 -12.25 -10.22 2.97
C ALA A 169 -12.27 -8.88 2.22
N ASN A 170 -13.22 -8.72 1.28
CA ASN A 170 -13.48 -7.42 0.69
C ASN A 170 -13.85 -6.43 1.80
N ILE A 171 -13.29 -5.22 1.75
CA ILE A 171 -13.51 -4.22 2.81
C ILE A 171 -14.99 -3.81 2.92
N GLY A 172 -15.74 -3.90 1.82
CA GLY A 172 -17.18 -3.62 1.79
C GLY A 172 -18.05 -4.66 2.50
N ASP A 173 -17.53 -5.87 2.72
CA ASP A 173 -18.23 -6.97 3.39
C ASP A 173 -17.96 -7.02 4.90
N ILE A 174 -17.13 -6.11 5.42
CA ILE A 174 -16.73 -6.08 6.84
C ILE A 174 -17.64 -5.10 7.58
N SER A 175 -18.49 -5.63 8.45
CA SER A 175 -19.44 -4.84 9.27
C SER A 175 -18.87 -4.38 10.63
N ASP A 176 -17.81 -5.05 11.10
CA ASP A 176 -17.22 -4.89 12.44
C ASP A 176 -15.82 -4.26 12.41
N MET A 177 -15.55 -3.43 11.40
CA MET A 177 -14.26 -2.76 11.26
C MET A 177 -13.99 -1.83 12.43
N PRO A 178 -12.91 -2.04 13.21
CA PRO A 178 -12.55 -1.15 14.29
C PRO A 178 -12.06 0.20 13.74
N LEU A 179 -12.72 1.29 14.11
CA LEU A 179 -12.39 2.64 13.63
C LEU A 179 -11.75 3.47 14.75
N ILE A 180 -10.76 4.26 14.36
CA ILE A 180 -10.15 5.29 15.20
C ILE A 180 -10.72 6.64 14.78
N PHE A 181 -11.43 7.30 15.70
CA PHE A 181 -11.99 8.61 15.48
C PHE A 181 -11.01 9.69 15.89
N GLU A 182 -10.63 10.56 14.97
CA GLU A 182 -9.79 11.71 15.29
C GLU A 182 -10.59 12.76 16.07
N LYS A 183 -10.21 12.98 17.33
CA LYS A 183 -10.88 13.97 18.19
C LYS A 183 -10.48 15.42 17.95
N ASN A 184 -9.52 15.71 17.05
CA ASN A 184 -8.96 17.05 16.86
C ASN A 184 -8.97 17.46 15.40
N THR A 185 -9.90 18.34 15.02
CA THR A 185 -9.98 18.94 13.69
C THR A 185 -8.75 19.78 13.29
N ALA A 186 -7.91 20.20 14.24
CA ALA A 186 -6.64 20.88 13.98
C ALA A 186 -5.53 19.91 13.50
N LEU A 187 -5.70 18.61 13.68
CA LEU A 187 -4.76 17.57 13.28
C LEU A 187 -5.28 16.73 12.10
N SER A 188 -6.45 17.04 11.57
CA SER A 188 -7.08 16.29 10.47
C SER A 188 -6.32 16.36 9.14
N GLY A 189 -5.26 17.13 9.06
CA GLY A 189 -4.31 17.14 7.93
C GLY A 189 -2.99 16.43 8.25
N ILE A 190 -2.77 16.01 9.50
CA ILE A 190 -1.62 15.23 9.89
C ILE A 190 -2.09 13.79 10.02
N GLU A 191 -1.98 13.04 8.94
CA GLU A 191 -2.14 11.60 9.01
C GLU A 191 -1.03 11.07 9.92
N LEU A 192 -1.40 10.77 11.16
CA LEU A 192 -0.57 9.97 12.03
C LEU A 192 -0.47 8.59 11.39
N VAL A 193 0.51 8.40 10.54
CA VAL A 193 1.01 7.06 10.24
C VAL A 193 1.69 6.61 11.53
N THR A 194 0.90 6.16 12.46
CA THR A 194 1.39 5.62 13.72
C THR A 194 1.85 4.20 13.47
N GLU A 195 3.07 4.05 12.97
CA GLU A 195 3.87 2.83 13.21
C GLU A 195 4.43 2.83 14.65
N VAL A 196 4.02 3.78 15.48
CA VAL A 196 4.38 3.83 16.89
C VAL A 196 3.48 2.84 17.64
N PRO A 197 4.05 1.83 18.30
CA PRO A 197 3.26 0.94 19.15
C PRO A 197 2.52 1.76 20.20
N PRO A 198 1.29 1.37 20.60
CA PRO A 198 0.56 2.06 21.65
C PRO A 198 1.43 2.12 22.91
N SER A 199 1.38 3.25 23.61
CA SER A 199 2.21 3.63 24.76
C SER A 199 2.18 2.68 25.99
N ASN A 200 1.58 1.51 25.86
CA ASN A 200 1.42 0.52 26.92
C ASN A 200 2.24 -0.76 26.69
N VAL A 201 3.21 -0.75 25.79
CA VAL A 201 4.17 -1.86 25.69
C VAL A 201 5.33 -1.52 26.63
N GLU A 202 5.30 -2.07 27.85
CA GLU A 202 6.47 -2.12 28.73
C GLU A 202 7.54 -2.96 28.00
N PHE A 203 8.68 -2.34 27.73
CA PHE A 203 9.87 -3.06 27.28
C PHE A 203 10.48 -3.78 28.48
N TYR A 204 10.51 -5.10 28.45
CA TYR A 204 11.37 -5.94 29.30
C TYR A 204 12.66 -6.25 28.55
#